data_be91f8fdb35dd32e43d194f17ff51581
#
_entry.id   be91f8fdb35dd32e43d194f17ff51581
#
_cell.length_a   1.000
_cell.length_b   1.000
_cell.length_c   1.000
_cell.angle_alpha   90.00
_cell.angle_beta   90.00
_cell.angle_gamma   90.00
#
_symmetry.space_group_name_H-M   'P 1'
#
loop_
_entity.id
_entity.type
_entity.pdbx_description
1 polymer ?
#
loop_
_entity_poly.entity_id
_entity_poly.type
_entity_poly.pdbx_seq_one_letter_code
_entity_poly.pdbx_strand_id
1 'polypeptide(L)'
;MMNEASREKIPWGFCFTRTEVRTVPRRPKRPCSYPGCPNLTDGRFCKAHQKEENKRYERYDRDPAIKRRYGRAWKRIRDSYAASHPMCEECLKNGIYVPTEEIHHKLPLSQGGTHDRENLIALCKSCHARIHAKSGDRWHNA
;
A
#
# COMPACT_ATOMS: atom_id res chain seq x y z
N MET A 1 -35.23 58.66 -3.74
CA MET A 1 -35.70 57.57 -4.58
C MET A 1 -34.67 56.49 -4.45
N MET A 2 -34.98 55.45 -3.65
CA MET A 2 -34.08 54.39 -3.22
C MET A 2 -34.33 53.20 -4.13
N ASN A 3 -33.27 52.63 -4.73
CA ASN A 3 -33.41 51.47 -5.58
C ASN A 3 -32.87 50.23 -4.84
N GLU A 4 -33.78 49.38 -4.46
CA GLU A 4 -33.50 48.10 -3.83
C GLU A 4 -32.88 47.12 -4.85
N ALA A 5 -31.62 46.79 -4.63
CA ALA A 5 -30.97 45.74 -5.39
C ALA A 5 -31.34 44.36 -4.81
N SER A 6 -32.00 43.58 -5.62
CA SER A 6 -32.48 42.24 -5.36
C SER A 6 -31.34 41.30 -4.98
N ARG A 7 -31.43 40.71 -3.77
CA ARG A 7 -30.62 39.57 -3.34
C ARG A 7 -31.15 38.31 -4.00
N GLU A 8 -30.49 37.83 -5.03
CA GLU A 8 -30.74 36.50 -5.57
C GLU A 8 -30.24 35.44 -4.58
N LYS A 9 -31.20 34.66 -4.06
CA LYS A 9 -30.94 33.46 -3.25
C LYS A 9 -30.43 32.37 -4.15
N ILE A 10 -29.18 31.94 -3.95
CA ILE A 10 -28.62 30.75 -4.58
C ILE A 10 -29.28 29.52 -3.91
N PRO A 11 -29.97 28.64 -4.66
CA PRO A 11 -30.58 27.45 -4.08
C PRO A 11 -29.49 26.40 -3.80
N TRP A 12 -29.27 26.12 -2.53
CA TRP A 12 -28.46 24.97 -2.07
C TRP A 12 -29.24 23.67 -2.31
N GLY A 13 -29.12 23.16 -3.51
CA GLY A 13 -29.73 21.91 -3.91
C GLY A 13 -28.77 21.09 -4.78
N PHE A 14 -27.55 20.80 -4.29
CA PHE A 14 -26.77 19.71 -4.87
C PHE A 14 -27.32 18.39 -4.34
N CYS A 15 -28.34 17.88 -5.05
CA CYS A 15 -28.72 16.49 -4.96
C CYS A 15 -27.54 15.67 -5.51
N PHE A 16 -26.74 15.12 -4.61
CA PHE A 16 -25.77 14.06 -4.97
C PHE A 16 -26.59 12.88 -5.45
N THR A 17 -26.81 12.80 -6.74
CA THR A 17 -27.26 11.57 -7.38
C THR A 17 -26.21 10.52 -7.08
N ARG A 18 -26.61 9.53 -6.31
CA ARG A 18 -25.85 8.33 -5.98
C ARG A 18 -25.31 7.75 -7.29
N THR A 19 -24.04 8.03 -7.57
CA THR A 19 -23.34 7.44 -8.71
C THR A 19 -23.35 5.95 -8.48
N GLU A 20 -24.13 5.23 -9.29
CA GLU A 20 -24.10 3.77 -9.32
C GLU A 20 -22.66 3.35 -9.59
N VAL A 21 -21.99 2.86 -8.55
CA VAL A 21 -20.69 2.24 -8.68
C VAL A 21 -20.90 1.02 -9.58
N ARG A 22 -20.54 1.14 -10.85
CA ARG A 22 -20.50 0.00 -11.76
C ARG A 22 -19.54 -1.03 -11.17
N THR A 23 -20.09 -2.03 -10.51
CA THR A 23 -19.32 -3.16 -10.01
C THR A 23 -18.74 -3.89 -11.22
N VAL A 24 -17.44 -3.76 -11.43
CA VAL A 24 -16.74 -4.53 -12.45
C VAL A 24 -16.95 -6.01 -12.14
N PRO A 25 -17.44 -6.81 -13.11
CA PRO A 25 -17.67 -8.24 -12.89
C PRO A 25 -16.37 -8.90 -12.42
N ARG A 26 -16.42 -9.56 -11.26
CA ARG A 26 -15.27 -10.34 -10.77
C ARG A 26 -15.07 -11.54 -11.68
N ARG A 27 -13.80 -11.86 -11.96
CA ARG A 27 -13.46 -13.10 -12.67
C ARG A 27 -14.02 -14.29 -11.90
N PRO A 28 -14.54 -15.33 -12.57
CA PRO A 28 -14.99 -16.54 -11.90
C PRO A 28 -13.82 -17.18 -11.14
N LYS A 29 -14.13 -17.80 -10.01
CA LYS A 29 -13.14 -18.53 -9.24
C LYS A 29 -12.62 -19.72 -10.03
N ARG A 30 -11.33 -20.01 -9.90
CA ARG A 30 -10.66 -21.14 -10.54
C ARG A 30 -10.29 -22.22 -9.52
N PRO A 31 -10.12 -23.47 -9.92
CA PRO A 31 -9.63 -24.52 -9.03
C PRO A 31 -8.24 -24.17 -8.45
N CYS A 32 -8.01 -24.55 -7.19
CA CYS A 32 -6.69 -24.47 -6.58
C CYS A 32 -5.67 -25.29 -7.37
N SER A 33 -4.49 -24.69 -7.64
CA SER A 33 -3.43 -25.36 -8.40
C SER A 33 -2.67 -26.44 -7.60
N TYR A 34 -3.05 -26.68 -6.35
CA TYR A 34 -2.47 -27.77 -5.56
C TYR A 34 -3.10 -29.10 -5.98
N PRO A 35 -2.29 -30.15 -6.28
CA PRO A 35 -2.80 -31.44 -6.75
C PRO A 35 -3.86 -32.02 -5.82
N GLY A 36 -5.00 -32.42 -6.38
CA GLY A 36 -6.09 -33.05 -5.62
C GLY A 36 -6.93 -32.09 -4.76
N CYS A 37 -6.72 -30.79 -4.83
CA CYS A 37 -7.50 -29.83 -4.05
C CYS A 37 -8.79 -29.40 -4.80
N PRO A 38 -9.99 -29.65 -4.26
CA PRO A 38 -11.25 -29.29 -4.90
C PRO A 38 -11.67 -27.83 -4.70
N ASN A 39 -10.95 -27.07 -3.87
CA ASN A 39 -11.34 -25.71 -3.48
C ASN A 39 -11.22 -24.70 -4.63
N LEU A 40 -12.24 -23.88 -4.81
CA LEU A 40 -12.22 -22.76 -5.73
C LEU A 40 -11.60 -21.51 -5.06
N THR A 41 -10.76 -20.78 -5.81
CA THR A 41 -10.02 -19.62 -5.33
C THR A 41 -9.96 -18.50 -6.38
N ASP A 42 -9.80 -17.27 -5.93
CA ASP A 42 -9.54 -16.12 -6.80
C ASP A 42 -8.05 -16.05 -7.21
N GLY A 43 -7.16 -16.63 -6.38
CA GLY A 43 -5.71 -16.70 -6.61
C GLY A 43 -5.25 -18.05 -7.20
N ARG A 44 -3.93 -18.29 -7.14
CA ARG A 44 -3.32 -19.55 -7.58
C ARG A 44 -3.65 -20.71 -6.63
N PHE A 45 -3.62 -20.45 -5.32
CA PHE A 45 -3.87 -21.45 -4.27
C PHE A 45 -5.01 -21.00 -3.35
N CYS A 46 -5.74 -21.95 -2.77
CA CYS A 46 -6.68 -21.67 -1.69
C CYS A 46 -5.92 -21.24 -0.42
N LYS A 47 -6.62 -20.64 0.54
CA LYS A 47 -6.00 -20.08 1.77
C LYS A 47 -5.09 -21.06 2.51
N ALA A 48 -5.46 -22.34 2.56
CA ALA A 48 -4.65 -23.39 3.22
C ALA A 48 -3.34 -23.61 2.46
N HIS A 49 -3.42 -23.91 1.15
CA HIS A 49 -2.25 -24.20 0.34
C HIS A 49 -1.39 -22.95 0.07
N GLN A 50 -1.98 -21.75 0.05
CA GLN A 50 -1.20 -20.51 0.01
C GLN A 50 -0.29 -20.37 1.24
N LYS A 51 -0.80 -20.76 2.43
CA LYS A 51 0.00 -20.73 3.66
C LYS A 51 1.16 -21.76 3.62
N GLU A 52 0.92 -22.92 3.04
CA GLU A 52 1.97 -23.96 2.87
C GLU A 52 3.02 -23.50 1.86
N GLU A 53 2.60 -23.00 0.70
CA GLU A 53 3.50 -22.49 -0.32
C GLU A 53 4.34 -21.31 0.19
N ASN A 54 3.74 -20.40 0.95
CA ASN A 54 4.51 -19.33 1.59
C ASN A 54 5.56 -19.87 2.57
N LYS A 55 5.22 -20.90 3.37
CA LYS A 55 6.21 -21.54 4.26
C LYS A 55 7.32 -22.23 3.47
N ARG A 56 6.98 -22.91 2.35
CA ARG A 56 7.93 -23.54 1.47
C ARG A 56 8.90 -22.52 0.88
N TYR A 57 8.33 -21.44 0.29
CA TYR A 57 9.11 -20.34 -0.25
C TYR A 57 10.07 -19.73 0.79
N GLU A 58 9.57 -19.39 1.99
CA GLU A 58 10.39 -18.83 3.06
C GLU A 58 11.52 -19.76 3.51
N ARG A 59 11.32 -21.07 3.40
CA ARG A 59 12.31 -22.08 3.84
C ARG A 59 13.37 -22.34 2.78
N TYR A 60 12.97 -22.48 1.52
CA TYR A 60 13.83 -23.04 0.47
C TYR A 60 14.18 -22.05 -0.65
N ASP A 61 13.24 -21.19 -1.03
CA ASP A 61 13.37 -20.40 -2.24
C ASP A 61 13.77 -18.93 -1.96
N ARG A 62 13.53 -18.44 -0.73
CA ARG A 62 13.86 -17.07 -0.37
C ARG A 62 15.36 -16.89 -0.20
N ASP A 63 15.94 -15.94 -0.96
CA ASP A 63 17.36 -15.58 -0.86
C ASP A 63 17.75 -15.27 0.60
N PRO A 64 18.76 -15.99 1.16
CA PRO A 64 19.26 -15.75 2.51
C PRO A 64 19.76 -14.31 2.74
N ALA A 65 20.24 -13.62 1.70
CA ALA A 65 20.67 -12.24 1.80
C ALA A 65 19.48 -11.30 2.05
N ILE A 66 18.36 -11.53 1.37
CA ILE A 66 17.12 -10.78 1.59
C ILE A 66 16.58 -11.05 2.99
N LYS A 67 16.61 -12.32 3.44
CA LYS A 67 16.17 -12.71 4.77
C LYS A 67 16.99 -12.04 5.88
N ARG A 68 18.31 -11.90 5.68
CA ARG A 68 19.19 -11.16 6.61
C ARG A 68 18.88 -9.67 6.63
N ARG A 69 18.72 -9.04 5.43
CA ARG A 69 18.43 -7.60 5.30
C ARG A 69 17.11 -7.21 5.96
N TYR A 70 16.05 -8.00 5.76
CA TYR A 70 14.70 -7.72 6.24
C TYR A 70 14.27 -8.62 7.42
N GLY A 71 15.22 -9.00 8.27
CA GLY A 71 15.00 -9.85 9.42
C GLY A 71 14.45 -9.12 10.66
N ARG A 72 14.62 -9.73 11.83
CA ARG A 72 14.12 -9.21 13.11
C ARG A 72 14.68 -7.83 13.48
N ALA A 73 15.94 -7.56 13.09
CA ALA A 73 16.57 -6.26 13.32
C ALA A 73 15.84 -5.16 12.55
N TRP A 74 15.60 -5.37 11.27
CA TRP A 74 14.81 -4.45 10.46
C TRP A 74 13.40 -4.23 11.03
N LYS A 75 12.72 -5.29 11.44
CA LYS A 75 11.38 -5.14 12.04
C LYS A 75 11.38 -4.20 13.23
N ARG A 76 12.36 -4.32 14.14
CA ARG A 76 12.48 -3.43 15.31
C ARG A 76 12.74 -1.98 14.91
N ILE A 77 13.63 -1.75 13.95
CA ILE A 77 13.94 -0.39 13.45
C ILE A 77 12.70 0.22 12.82
N ARG A 78 12.02 -0.50 11.93
CA ARG A 78 10.80 -0.07 11.26
C ARG A 78 9.70 0.28 12.26
N ASP A 79 9.42 -0.61 13.21
CA ASP A 79 8.36 -0.41 14.19
C ASP A 79 8.68 0.79 15.12
N SER A 80 9.96 0.96 15.51
CA SER A 80 10.42 2.12 16.27
C SER A 80 10.31 3.43 15.47
N TYR A 81 10.66 3.40 14.19
CA TYR A 81 10.55 4.58 13.33
C TYR A 81 9.09 4.96 13.09
N ALA A 82 8.22 3.98 12.82
CA ALA A 82 6.78 4.21 12.67
C ALA A 82 6.15 4.81 13.92
N ALA A 83 6.54 4.34 15.11
CA ALA A 83 6.06 4.90 16.38
C ALA A 83 6.46 6.37 16.59
N SER A 84 7.65 6.77 16.11
CA SER A 84 8.12 8.16 16.20
C SER A 84 7.57 9.06 15.07
N HIS A 85 7.05 8.48 13.98
CA HIS A 85 6.51 9.19 12.82
C HIS A 85 5.12 8.64 12.48
N PRO A 86 4.09 8.94 13.29
CA PRO A 86 2.75 8.37 13.12
C PRO A 86 2.03 8.87 11.86
N MET A 87 2.48 9.97 11.26
CA MET A 87 1.89 10.59 10.07
C MET A 87 2.84 10.54 8.87
N CYS A 88 2.27 10.40 7.68
CA CYS A 88 3.01 10.43 6.42
C CYS A 88 3.77 11.73 6.25
N GLU A 89 5.10 11.67 6.16
CA GLU A 89 5.98 12.85 6.08
C GLU A 89 5.74 13.66 4.80
N GLU A 90 5.44 13.01 3.68
CA GLU A 90 5.13 13.71 2.41
C GLU A 90 3.78 14.43 2.45
N CYS A 91 2.77 13.84 3.08
CA CYS A 91 1.48 14.48 3.26
C CYS A 91 1.58 15.67 4.22
N LEU A 92 2.35 15.54 5.31
CA LEU A 92 2.58 16.62 6.28
C LEU A 92 3.21 17.86 5.64
N LYS A 93 4.14 17.70 4.69
CA LYS A 93 4.73 18.84 3.94
C LYS A 93 3.66 19.67 3.21
N ASN A 94 2.54 19.05 2.85
CA ASN A 94 1.41 19.70 2.19
C ASN A 94 0.26 20.06 3.17
N GLY A 95 0.49 19.98 4.47
CA GLY A 95 -0.53 20.25 5.49
C GLY A 95 -1.63 19.19 5.59
N ILE A 96 -1.42 18.00 5.03
CA ILE A 96 -2.40 16.91 5.00
C ILE A 96 -2.01 15.86 6.04
N TYR A 97 -2.94 15.51 6.93
CA TYR A 97 -2.71 14.56 8.02
C TYR A 97 -3.21 13.18 7.59
N VAL A 98 -2.29 12.29 7.19
CA VAL A 98 -2.57 10.90 6.81
C VAL A 98 -1.69 9.98 7.64
N PRO A 99 -2.22 8.91 8.26
CA PRO A 99 -1.43 7.97 9.03
C PRO A 99 -0.32 7.30 8.20
N THR A 100 0.80 7.00 8.86
CA THR A 100 1.89 6.20 8.28
C THR A 100 1.45 4.75 8.15
N GLU A 101 1.67 4.16 6.99
CA GLU A 101 1.40 2.74 6.72
C GLU A 101 2.67 1.98 6.33
N GLU A 102 3.62 2.66 5.68
CA GLU A 102 4.85 2.06 5.16
C GLU A 102 6.07 2.88 5.56
N ILE A 103 7.17 2.20 5.90
CA ILE A 103 8.49 2.80 6.09
C ILE A 103 9.34 2.47 4.87
N HIS A 104 9.78 3.49 4.17
CA HIS A 104 10.52 3.39 2.92
C HIS A 104 11.99 3.80 3.11
N HIS A 105 12.91 3.15 2.38
CA HIS A 105 14.32 3.58 2.31
C HIS A 105 14.47 4.61 1.20
N LYS A 106 14.96 5.80 1.53
CA LYS A 106 15.26 6.86 0.54
C LYS A 106 16.25 6.37 -0.51
N LEU A 107 17.35 5.73 -0.04
CA LEU A 107 18.29 4.99 -0.87
C LEU A 107 18.05 3.49 -0.67
N PRO A 108 17.68 2.73 -1.71
CA PRO A 108 17.44 1.30 -1.60
C PRO A 108 18.65 0.52 -1.08
N LEU A 109 18.40 -0.52 -0.30
CA LEU A 109 19.47 -1.40 0.21
C LEU A 109 20.25 -2.10 -0.90
N SER A 110 19.64 -2.33 -2.05
CA SER A 110 20.31 -2.86 -3.26
C SER A 110 21.32 -1.89 -3.87
N GLN A 111 21.18 -0.60 -3.58
CA GLN A 111 22.05 0.49 -4.07
C GLN A 111 22.98 0.99 -2.97
N GLY A 112 23.20 0.22 -1.90
CA GLY A 112 24.10 0.59 -0.81
C GLY A 112 23.45 1.39 0.31
N GLY A 113 22.12 1.54 0.32
CA GLY A 113 21.40 2.15 1.43
C GLY A 113 21.53 1.35 2.72
N THR A 114 21.25 1.99 3.84
CA THR A 114 21.32 1.42 5.18
C THR A 114 19.96 1.47 5.87
N HIS A 115 19.84 0.85 7.05
CA HIS A 115 18.68 0.94 7.92
C HIS A 115 18.73 2.14 8.89
N ASP A 116 19.64 3.08 8.67
CA ASP A 116 19.77 4.25 9.52
C ASP A 116 18.53 5.16 9.38
N ARG A 117 18.18 5.81 10.48
CA ARG A 117 17.00 6.68 10.54
C ARG A 117 16.99 7.78 9.47
N GLU A 118 18.16 8.28 9.13
CA GLU A 118 18.33 9.31 8.07
C GLU A 118 17.95 8.83 6.69
N ASN A 119 18.13 7.53 6.44
CA ASN A 119 17.74 6.87 5.19
C ASN A 119 16.29 6.40 5.17
N LEU A 120 15.53 6.59 6.24
CA LEU A 120 14.13 6.17 6.32
C LEU A 120 13.18 7.36 6.10
N ILE A 121 11.97 7.04 5.66
CA ILE A 121 10.86 7.98 5.54
C ILE A 121 9.55 7.25 5.79
N ALA A 122 8.66 7.88 6.54
CA ALA A 122 7.35 7.34 6.87
C ALA A 122 6.30 7.81 5.86
N LEU A 123 5.60 6.90 5.22
CA LEU A 123 4.70 7.18 4.10
C LEU A 123 3.34 6.49 4.26
N CYS A 124 2.30 7.08 3.68
CA CYS A 124 1.06 6.38 3.38
C CYS A 124 1.23 5.57 2.07
N LYS A 125 0.36 4.61 1.82
CA LYS A 125 0.41 3.75 0.61
C LYS A 125 0.44 4.54 -0.69
N SER A 126 -0.34 5.60 -0.80
CA SER A 126 -0.39 6.42 -2.03
C SER A 126 0.92 7.16 -2.29
N CYS A 127 1.54 7.75 -1.26
CA CYS A 127 2.84 8.41 -1.40
C CYS A 127 3.94 7.38 -1.69
N HIS A 128 3.93 6.22 -1.02
CA HIS A 128 4.86 5.12 -1.28
C HIS A 128 4.77 4.62 -2.72
N ALA A 129 3.57 4.34 -3.23
CA ALA A 129 3.35 3.95 -4.62
C ALA A 129 3.83 5.01 -5.62
N ARG A 130 3.64 6.30 -5.31
CA ARG A 130 4.10 7.42 -6.15
C ARG A 130 5.63 7.49 -6.24
N ILE A 131 6.35 7.23 -5.14
CA ILE A 131 7.82 7.20 -5.14
C ILE A 131 8.31 6.06 -6.03
N HIS A 132 7.79 4.85 -5.87
CA HIS A 132 8.16 3.71 -6.73
C HIS A 132 7.83 3.94 -8.20
N ALA A 133 6.69 4.56 -8.51
CA ALA A 133 6.34 4.92 -9.88
C ALA A 133 7.34 5.90 -10.51
N LYS A 134 7.84 6.87 -9.73
CA LYS A 134 8.87 7.82 -10.19
C LYS A 134 10.24 7.18 -10.36
N SER A 135 10.58 6.22 -9.49
CA SER A 135 11.87 5.47 -9.56
C SER A 135 11.90 4.42 -10.67
N GLY A 136 10.79 4.22 -11.39
CA GLY A 136 10.68 3.19 -12.41
C GLY A 136 10.57 1.76 -11.87
N ASP A 137 10.48 1.60 -10.57
CA ASP A 137 10.26 0.33 -9.90
C ASP A 137 8.82 -0.13 -10.14
N ARG A 138 8.59 -0.80 -11.25
CA ARG A 138 7.33 -1.48 -11.47
C ARG A 138 7.27 -2.69 -10.54
N TRP A 139 6.33 -2.68 -9.63
CA TRP A 139 5.90 -3.90 -8.95
C TRP A 139 5.39 -4.86 -10.01
N HIS A 140 6.23 -5.78 -10.44
CA HIS A 140 5.78 -6.90 -11.23
C HIS A 140 4.99 -7.79 -10.29
N ASN A 141 3.65 -7.63 -10.30
CA ASN A 141 2.76 -8.66 -9.79
C ASN A 141 2.92 -9.87 -10.71
N ALA A 142 3.86 -10.74 -10.38
CA ALA A 142 3.98 -12.05 -11.00
C ALA A 142 2.91 -13.00 -10.43
#